data_9ebd8352e9c9e6df05b87478b6089768
#
_entry.id   9ebd8352e9c9e6df05b87478b6089768
#
_cell.length_a   1.000
_cell.length_b   1.000
_cell.length_c   1.000
_cell.angle_alpha   90.00
_cell.angle_beta   90.00
_cell.angle_gamma   90.00
#
_symmetry.space_group_name_H-M   'P 1'
#
loop_
_entity.id
_entity.type
_entity.pdbx_description
1 polymer ?
#
loop_
_entity_poly.entity_id
_entity_poly.type
_entity_poly.pdbx_seq_one_letter_code
_entity_poly.pdbx_strand_id
1 'polypeptide(L)'
;EVFIDATAYLRTYGMTAKKLAEKMIRDVLEQTGITATAGVGTNLYLCKIAMDIMAKRVQPDKNGVRIASLDELSYRKQLWDHRPLTDFWRVGRGYMKKLEENGLYTMGDIARCSVGTPEDFYNEDLLYRLFGVNAELLIDHAWGWEPCTMQTS
;
A
#
# COMPACT_ATOMS: atom_id res chain seq x y z
N GLU A 1 -3.78 5.16 -14.39
CA GLU A 1 -3.43 4.09 -13.43
C GLU A 1 -4.15 2.79 -13.80
N VAL A 2 -3.41 1.69 -13.82
CA VAL A 2 -3.94 0.37 -14.19
C VAL A 2 -3.45 -0.66 -13.17
N PHE A 3 -4.33 -1.55 -12.72
CA PHE A 3 -3.97 -2.68 -11.87
C PHE A 3 -4.04 -3.98 -12.67
N ILE A 4 -3.06 -4.84 -12.45
CA ILE A 4 -2.94 -6.13 -13.15
C ILE A 4 -2.69 -7.24 -12.12
N ASP A 5 -3.54 -8.28 -12.13
CA ASP A 5 -3.26 -9.51 -11.41
C ASP A 5 -2.42 -10.41 -12.32
N ALA A 6 -1.14 -10.52 -11.99
CA ALA A 6 -0.17 -11.23 -12.82
C ALA A 6 0.11 -12.67 -12.34
N THR A 7 -0.56 -13.12 -11.28
CA THR A 7 -0.23 -14.39 -10.61
C THR A 7 -0.15 -15.58 -11.57
N ALA A 8 -1.18 -15.80 -12.36
CA ALA A 8 -1.20 -16.93 -13.31
C ALA A 8 -0.14 -16.78 -14.40
N TYR A 9 0.08 -15.56 -14.88
CA TYR A 9 1.07 -15.26 -15.90
C TYR A 9 2.50 -15.56 -15.39
N LEU A 10 2.80 -15.16 -14.17
CA LEU A 10 4.12 -15.41 -13.58
C LEU A 10 4.43 -16.90 -13.44
N ARG A 11 3.43 -17.71 -13.09
CA ARG A 11 3.57 -19.18 -13.02
C ARG A 11 3.89 -19.77 -14.40
N THR A 12 3.17 -19.33 -15.43
CA THR A 12 3.33 -19.85 -16.78
C THR A 12 4.70 -19.55 -17.36
N TYR A 13 5.23 -18.36 -17.13
CA TYR A 13 6.46 -17.89 -17.77
C TYR A 13 7.67 -17.90 -16.84
N GLY A 14 7.51 -18.31 -15.58
CA GLY A 14 8.61 -18.36 -14.61
C GLY A 14 9.25 -17.01 -14.33
N MET A 15 8.50 -15.93 -14.48
CA MET A 15 8.97 -14.56 -14.25
C MET A 15 8.64 -14.09 -12.85
N THR A 16 9.45 -13.17 -12.31
CA THR A 16 9.06 -12.39 -11.13
C THR A 16 8.14 -11.24 -11.55
N ALA A 17 7.32 -10.76 -10.63
CA ALA A 17 6.43 -9.63 -10.89
C ALA A 17 7.22 -8.38 -11.29
N LYS A 18 8.37 -8.15 -10.66
CA LYS A 18 9.25 -7.02 -10.99
C LYS A 18 9.76 -7.10 -12.43
N LYS A 19 10.21 -8.28 -12.85
CA LYS A 19 10.69 -8.48 -14.23
C LYS A 19 9.57 -8.29 -15.25
N LEU A 20 8.36 -8.75 -14.94
CA LEU A 20 7.21 -8.52 -15.81
C LEU A 20 6.92 -7.02 -15.93
N ALA A 21 6.91 -6.29 -14.82
CA ALA A 21 6.71 -4.84 -14.84
C ALA A 21 7.79 -4.12 -15.68
N GLU A 22 9.05 -4.50 -15.50
CA GLU A 22 10.16 -3.96 -16.30
C GLU A 22 9.95 -4.19 -17.78
N LYS A 23 9.54 -5.41 -18.16
CA LYS A 23 9.28 -5.76 -19.56
C LYS A 23 8.14 -4.94 -20.14
N MET A 24 7.03 -4.84 -19.44
CA MET A 24 5.85 -4.08 -19.90
C MET A 24 6.20 -2.60 -20.09
N ILE A 25 6.88 -1.99 -19.14
CA ILE A 25 7.27 -0.59 -19.21
C ILE A 25 8.25 -0.36 -20.38
N ARG A 26 9.20 -1.26 -20.57
CA ARG A 26 10.15 -1.19 -21.68
C ARG A 26 9.46 -1.26 -23.04
N ASP A 27 8.51 -2.20 -23.19
CA ASP A 27 7.75 -2.35 -24.43
C ASP A 27 6.95 -1.08 -24.74
N VAL A 28 6.30 -0.49 -23.74
CA VAL A 28 5.57 0.77 -23.90
C VAL A 28 6.51 1.92 -24.28
N LEU A 29 7.66 2.01 -23.61
CA LEU A 29 8.66 3.05 -23.90
C LEU A 29 9.19 2.94 -25.32
N GLU A 30 9.51 1.73 -25.78
CA GLU A 30 10.02 1.48 -27.14
C GLU A 30 8.99 1.84 -28.21
N GLN A 31 7.70 1.57 -27.95
CA GLN A 31 6.63 1.80 -28.91
C GLN A 31 6.09 3.23 -28.90
N THR A 32 6.10 3.89 -27.78
CA THR A 32 5.42 5.20 -27.61
C THR A 32 6.33 6.33 -27.13
N GLY A 33 7.53 6.03 -26.64
CA GLY A 33 8.40 7.03 -26.01
C GLY A 33 7.94 7.47 -24.62
N ILE A 34 6.87 6.86 -24.07
CA ILE A 34 6.30 7.21 -22.77
C ILE A 34 6.90 6.31 -21.70
N THR A 35 7.48 6.93 -20.65
CA THR A 35 7.93 6.19 -19.46
C THR A 35 6.79 6.04 -18.45
N ALA A 36 6.94 5.09 -17.54
CA ALA A 36 5.94 4.81 -16.52
C ALA A 36 6.56 4.47 -15.17
N THR A 37 5.76 4.57 -14.12
CA THR A 37 6.11 4.14 -12.76
C THR A 37 5.24 2.92 -12.41
N ALA A 38 5.84 1.93 -11.77
CA ALA A 38 5.12 0.74 -11.34
C ALA A 38 5.31 0.46 -9.85
N GLY A 39 4.24 -0.02 -9.23
CA GLY A 39 4.26 -0.61 -7.91
C GLY A 39 3.93 -2.08 -8.00
N VAL A 40 4.68 -2.91 -7.30
CA VAL A 40 4.48 -4.36 -7.22
C VAL A 40 4.17 -4.70 -5.77
N GLY A 41 3.12 -5.47 -5.55
CA GLY A 41 2.71 -5.86 -4.21
C GLY A 41 2.08 -7.23 -4.17
N THR A 42 2.05 -7.83 -2.98
CA THR A 42 1.43 -9.14 -2.76
C THR A 42 -0.10 -9.05 -2.66
N ASN A 43 -0.64 -7.85 -2.60
CA ASN A 43 -2.08 -7.58 -2.68
C ASN A 43 -2.30 -6.21 -3.32
N LEU A 44 -3.57 -5.88 -3.59
CA LEU A 44 -3.95 -4.65 -4.27
C LEU A 44 -3.51 -3.40 -3.49
N TYR A 45 -3.71 -3.38 -2.17
CA TYR A 45 -3.31 -2.27 -1.31
C TYR A 45 -1.80 -2.02 -1.39
N LEU A 46 -0.99 -3.07 -1.19
CA LEU A 46 0.47 -2.95 -1.20
C LEU A 46 1.00 -2.52 -2.57
N CYS A 47 0.38 -2.99 -3.64
CA CYS A 47 0.69 -2.56 -4.99
C CYS A 47 0.50 -1.04 -5.15
N LYS A 48 -0.64 -0.54 -4.68
CA LYS A 48 -0.96 0.90 -4.71
C LYS A 48 0.02 1.71 -3.87
N ILE A 49 0.33 1.26 -2.66
CA ILE A 49 1.25 1.94 -1.75
C ILE A 49 2.69 1.92 -2.30
N ALA A 50 3.11 0.80 -2.88
CA ALA A 50 4.43 0.71 -3.53
C ALA A 50 4.55 1.77 -4.64
N MET A 51 3.52 1.93 -5.45
CA MET A 51 3.51 2.93 -6.52
C MET A 51 3.44 4.37 -5.99
N ASP A 52 2.56 4.65 -5.03
CA ASP A 52 2.30 6.02 -4.58
C ASP A 52 3.39 6.56 -3.65
N ILE A 53 3.98 5.72 -2.81
CA ILE A 53 4.95 6.15 -1.79
C ILE A 53 6.35 5.68 -2.12
N MET A 54 6.55 4.37 -2.27
CA MET A 54 7.89 3.79 -2.39
C MET A 54 8.56 4.11 -3.72
N ALA A 55 7.83 4.12 -4.82
CA ALA A 55 8.41 4.41 -6.13
C ALA A 55 9.00 5.81 -6.21
N LYS A 56 8.48 6.76 -5.44
CA LYS A 56 9.04 8.13 -5.35
C LYS A 56 10.40 8.17 -4.67
N ARG A 57 10.72 7.16 -3.86
CA ARG A 57 12.01 7.05 -3.14
C ARG A 57 13.06 6.30 -3.94
N VAL A 58 12.64 5.57 -4.98
CA VAL A 58 13.54 4.79 -5.84
C VAL A 58 14.22 5.71 -6.84
N GLN A 59 15.53 5.53 -7.04
CA GLN A 59 16.25 6.22 -8.10
C GLN A 59 15.73 5.75 -9.47
N PRO A 60 15.37 6.65 -10.37
CA PRO A 60 14.96 6.25 -11.71
C PRO A 60 16.15 5.62 -12.45
N ASP A 61 15.85 4.66 -13.33
CA ASP A 61 16.88 4.13 -14.23
C ASP A 61 17.24 5.15 -15.31
N LYS A 62 18.12 4.76 -16.23
CA LYS A 62 18.56 5.65 -17.32
C LYS A 62 17.43 6.14 -18.23
N ASN A 63 16.28 5.45 -18.21
CA ASN A 63 15.11 5.80 -19.02
C ASN A 63 14.03 6.53 -18.19
N GLY A 64 14.32 6.88 -16.94
CA GLY A 64 13.38 7.53 -16.05
C GLY A 64 12.36 6.58 -15.42
N VAL A 65 12.56 5.28 -15.53
CA VAL A 65 11.63 4.27 -15.01
C VAL A 65 11.87 4.03 -13.53
N ARG A 66 10.80 3.98 -12.75
CA ARG A 66 10.81 3.69 -11.32
C ARG A 66 9.89 2.52 -11.03
N ILE A 67 10.42 1.51 -10.35
CA ILE A 67 9.67 0.33 -9.94
C ILE A 67 9.96 0.07 -8.47
N ALA A 68 8.91 -0.05 -7.66
CA ALA A 68 9.02 -0.36 -6.24
C ALA A 68 8.17 -1.58 -5.91
N SER A 69 8.57 -2.34 -4.90
CA SER A 69 7.90 -3.56 -4.47
C SER A 69 7.68 -3.55 -2.97
N LEU A 70 6.53 -4.05 -2.53
CA LEU A 70 6.22 -4.24 -1.12
C LEU A 70 5.55 -5.60 -0.90
N ASP A 71 5.96 -6.29 0.17
CA ASP A 71 5.18 -7.33 0.82
C ASP A 71 4.74 -6.83 2.20
N GLU A 72 4.03 -7.64 2.96
CA GLU A 72 3.53 -7.24 4.27
C GLU A 72 4.65 -6.86 5.23
N LEU A 73 5.73 -7.63 5.26
CA LEU A 73 6.84 -7.39 6.17
C LEU A 73 7.62 -6.12 5.80
N SER A 74 7.93 -5.93 4.53
CA SER A 74 8.64 -4.72 4.08
C SER A 74 7.79 -3.46 4.24
N TYR A 75 6.48 -3.57 4.05
CA TYR A 75 5.55 -2.48 4.31
C TYR A 75 5.62 -2.03 5.77
N ARG A 76 5.50 -2.95 6.71
CA ARG A 76 5.59 -2.64 8.15
C ARG A 76 6.95 -2.05 8.51
N LYS A 77 8.01 -2.66 8.01
CA LYS A 77 9.39 -2.23 8.30
C LYS A 77 9.68 -0.82 7.77
N GLN A 78 9.19 -0.49 6.59
CA GLN A 78 9.57 0.75 5.90
C GLN A 78 8.55 1.87 6.05
N LEU A 79 7.27 1.57 6.28
CA LEU A 79 6.20 2.56 6.20
C LEU A 79 5.35 2.70 7.46
N TRP A 80 5.55 1.90 8.48
CA TRP A 80 4.78 2.05 9.72
C TRP A 80 5.00 3.40 10.41
N ASP A 81 6.13 4.05 10.19
CA ASP A 81 6.45 5.38 10.75
C ASP A 81 6.25 6.52 9.73
N HIS A 82 5.75 6.22 8.56
CA HIS A 82 5.58 7.23 7.51
C HIS A 82 4.46 8.22 7.83
N ARG A 83 4.69 9.49 7.58
CA ARG A 83 3.71 10.57 7.70
C ARG A 83 3.77 11.45 6.44
N PRO A 84 2.68 12.10 6.06
CA PRO A 84 1.36 12.11 6.70
C PRO A 84 0.54 10.87 6.34
N LEU A 85 -0.46 10.58 7.15
CA LEU A 85 -1.38 9.45 6.91
C LEU A 85 -2.16 9.59 5.60
N THR A 86 -2.37 10.81 5.13
CA THR A 86 -3.06 11.07 3.87
C THR A 86 -2.30 10.59 2.62
N ASP A 87 -1.02 10.23 2.76
CA ASP A 87 -0.29 9.60 1.65
C ASP A 87 -0.78 8.18 1.37
N PHE A 88 -1.46 7.57 2.34
CA PHE A 88 -1.94 6.20 2.21
C PHE A 88 -3.33 6.17 1.57
N TRP A 89 -3.50 5.25 0.63
CA TRP A 89 -4.76 5.02 -0.04
C TRP A 89 -5.89 4.83 0.98
N ARG A 90 -7.02 5.48 0.76
CA ARG A 90 -8.24 5.48 1.58
C ARG A 90 -8.13 6.23 2.90
N VAL A 91 -7.06 6.96 3.12
CA VAL A 91 -6.98 7.86 4.29
C VAL A 91 -7.05 9.30 3.78
N GLY A 92 -8.20 9.92 3.97
CA GLY A 92 -8.38 11.33 3.67
C GLY A 92 -8.08 12.23 4.86
N ARG A 93 -8.24 13.54 4.66
CA ARG A 93 -7.97 14.54 5.71
C ARG A 93 -8.84 14.37 6.93
N GLY A 94 -10.11 14.00 6.76
CA GLY A 94 -11.03 13.78 7.86
C GLY A 94 -10.60 12.63 8.76
N TYR A 95 -10.19 11.53 8.15
CA TYR A 95 -9.65 10.38 8.88
C TYR A 95 -8.38 10.75 9.63
N MET A 96 -7.44 11.38 8.93
CA MET A 96 -6.18 11.81 9.54
C MET A 96 -6.43 12.73 10.74
N LYS A 97 -7.33 13.71 10.61
CA LYS A 97 -7.66 14.62 11.70
C LYS A 97 -8.16 13.89 12.94
N LYS A 98 -9.14 12.98 12.76
CA LYS A 98 -9.67 12.18 13.87
C LYS A 98 -8.61 11.32 14.54
N LEU A 99 -7.74 10.71 13.74
CA LEU A 99 -6.66 9.88 14.24
C LEU A 99 -5.66 10.72 15.03
N GLU A 100 -5.21 11.83 14.49
CA GLU A 100 -4.23 12.70 15.15
C GLU A 100 -4.77 13.34 16.42
N GLU A 101 -6.05 13.71 16.46
CA GLU A 101 -6.72 14.20 17.67
C GLU A 101 -6.72 13.18 18.80
N ASN A 102 -6.57 11.90 18.47
CA ASN A 102 -6.50 10.80 19.43
C ASN A 102 -5.08 10.23 19.58
N GLY A 103 -4.06 10.95 19.11
CA GLY A 103 -2.66 10.55 19.29
C GLY A 103 -2.19 9.45 18.34
N LEU A 104 -2.90 9.20 17.25
CA LEU A 104 -2.56 8.19 16.25
C LEU A 104 -2.07 8.89 14.98
N TYR A 105 -0.77 8.83 14.72
CA TYR A 105 -0.13 9.60 13.66
C TYR A 105 0.38 8.75 12.50
N THR A 106 0.47 7.44 12.68
CA THR A 106 1.10 6.54 11.71
C THR A 106 0.29 5.26 11.57
N MET A 107 0.54 4.53 10.48
CA MET A 107 -0.07 3.19 10.32
C MET A 107 0.40 2.22 11.41
N GLY A 108 1.65 2.36 11.86
CA GLY A 108 2.16 1.59 13.00
C GLY A 108 1.38 1.88 14.28
N ASP A 109 1.03 3.14 14.53
CA ASP A 109 0.20 3.51 15.69
C ASP A 109 -1.18 2.84 15.61
N ILE A 110 -1.81 2.85 14.43
CA ILE A 110 -3.11 2.22 14.21
C ILE A 110 -3.03 0.70 14.42
N ALA A 111 -2.01 0.07 13.86
CA ALA A 111 -1.81 -1.37 13.99
C ALA A 111 -1.61 -1.77 15.47
N ARG A 112 -0.76 -1.07 16.19
CA ARG A 112 -0.54 -1.31 17.62
C ARG A 112 -1.81 -1.07 18.43
N CYS A 113 -2.57 -0.03 18.10
CA CYS A 113 -3.87 0.23 18.73
C CYS A 113 -4.82 -0.95 18.55
N SER A 114 -4.86 -1.53 17.35
CA SER A 114 -5.79 -2.60 17.01
C SER A 114 -5.61 -3.87 17.87
N VAL A 115 -4.44 -4.06 18.47
CA VAL A 115 -4.13 -5.24 19.30
C VAL A 115 -4.04 -4.91 20.79
N GLY A 116 -4.42 -3.72 21.19
CA GLY A 116 -4.48 -3.34 22.60
C GLY A 116 -5.50 -4.17 23.39
N THR A 117 -5.24 -4.33 24.68
CA THR A 117 -6.15 -5.06 25.55
C THR A 117 -7.40 -4.23 25.90
N PRO A 118 -8.50 -4.85 26.36
CA PRO A 118 -9.68 -4.09 26.74
C PRO A 118 -9.45 -3.03 27.84
N GLU A 119 -8.41 -3.19 28.64
CA GLU A 119 -8.04 -2.25 29.70
C GLU A 119 -7.22 -1.07 29.20
N ASP A 120 -6.64 -1.17 28.00
CA ASP A 120 -5.84 -0.10 27.42
C ASP A 120 -6.74 1.00 26.87
N PHE A 121 -6.29 2.25 26.93
CA PHE A 121 -6.95 3.34 26.24
C PHE A 121 -6.92 3.12 24.72
N TYR A 122 -5.78 2.65 24.21
CA TYR A 122 -5.62 2.33 22.79
C TYR A 122 -5.94 0.86 22.56
N ASN A 123 -7.10 0.63 21.97
CA ASN A 123 -7.54 -0.69 21.51
C ASN A 123 -8.48 -0.52 20.31
N GLU A 124 -8.96 -1.62 19.75
CA GLU A 124 -9.83 -1.57 18.57
C GLU A 124 -11.14 -0.81 18.81
N ASP A 125 -11.66 -0.78 20.03
CA ASP A 125 -12.89 -0.06 20.33
C ASP A 125 -12.78 1.44 20.05
N LEU A 126 -11.60 2.02 20.28
CA LEU A 126 -11.35 3.41 19.92
C LEU A 126 -11.53 3.63 18.43
N LEU A 127 -10.99 2.75 17.62
CA LEU A 127 -11.08 2.83 16.15
C LEU A 127 -12.52 2.66 15.67
N TYR A 128 -13.26 1.71 16.26
CA TYR A 128 -14.67 1.52 15.93
C TYR A 128 -15.54 2.72 16.37
N ARG A 129 -15.22 3.36 17.48
CA ARG A 129 -15.93 4.59 17.89
C ARG A 129 -15.68 5.74 16.91
N LEU A 130 -14.48 5.83 16.36
CA LEU A 130 -14.12 6.91 15.42
C LEU A 130 -14.70 6.69 14.01
N PHE A 131 -14.73 5.45 13.54
CA PHE A 131 -14.99 5.16 12.12
C PHE A 131 -16.09 4.14 11.88
N GLY A 132 -16.66 3.55 12.93
CA GLY A 132 -17.65 2.49 12.78
C GLY A 132 -17.07 1.27 12.05
N VAL A 133 -17.87 0.66 11.19
CA VAL A 133 -17.46 -0.54 10.43
C VAL A 133 -16.25 -0.26 9.51
N ASN A 134 -16.05 0.98 9.11
CA ASN A 134 -14.91 1.35 8.26
C ASN A 134 -13.56 1.19 8.99
N ALA A 135 -13.57 1.05 10.31
CA ALA A 135 -12.37 0.73 11.07
C ALA A 135 -11.75 -0.60 10.66
N GLU A 136 -12.55 -1.57 10.22
CA GLU A 136 -12.04 -2.89 9.80
C GLU A 136 -11.07 -2.77 8.63
N LEU A 137 -11.45 -2.03 7.60
CA LEU A 137 -10.56 -1.82 6.44
C LEU A 137 -9.32 -1.02 6.82
N LEU A 138 -9.48 0.00 7.66
CA LEU A 138 -8.35 0.80 8.12
C LEU A 138 -7.33 -0.05 8.90
N ILE A 139 -7.81 -0.93 9.77
CA ILE A 139 -6.98 -1.85 10.53
C ILE A 139 -6.26 -2.83 9.59
N ASP A 140 -6.98 -3.43 8.64
CA ASP A 140 -6.39 -4.33 7.66
C ASP A 140 -5.26 -3.63 6.90
N HIS A 141 -5.51 -2.44 6.39
CA HIS A 141 -4.51 -1.65 5.66
C HIS A 141 -3.32 -1.28 6.54
N ALA A 142 -3.53 -0.99 7.81
CA ALA A 142 -2.43 -0.71 8.74
C ALA A 142 -1.48 -1.91 8.87
N TRP A 143 -2.01 -3.12 8.78
CA TRP A 143 -1.22 -4.36 8.79
C TRP A 143 -0.66 -4.74 7.42
N GLY A 144 -1.08 -4.07 6.36
CA GLY A 144 -0.69 -4.39 5.00
C GLY A 144 -1.55 -5.47 4.35
N TRP A 145 -2.76 -5.66 4.86
CA TRP A 145 -3.72 -6.62 4.34
C TRP A 145 -4.76 -5.95 3.45
N GLU A 146 -5.31 -6.70 2.49
CA GLU A 146 -6.37 -6.21 1.62
C GLU A 146 -7.42 -7.30 1.43
N PRO A 147 -8.64 -7.10 1.94
CA PRO A 147 -9.71 -8.09 1.78
C PRO A 147 -10.25 -8.18 0.36
N CYS A 148 -10.10 -7.10 -0.44
CA CYS A 148 -10.60 -7.09 -1.82
C CYS A 148 -9.60 -7.67 -2.80
N THR A 149 -10.12 -8.36 -3.82
CA THR A 149 -9.33 -8.83 -4.97
C THR A 149 -9.78 -8.07 -6.22
N MET A 150 -9.06 -8.26 -7.32
CA MET A 150 -9.45 -7.71 -8.62
C MET A 150 -10.84 -8.19 -9.08
N GLN A 151 -11.26 -9.38 -8.61
CA GLN A 151 -12.56 -9.96 -8.94
C GLN A 151 -13.69 -9.41 -8.07
N THR A 152 -13.39 -8.88 -6.90
CA THR A 152 -14.37 -8.41 -5.91
C THR A 152 -14.40 -6.89 -5.75
N SER A 153 -13.49 -6.21 -6.41
CA SER A 153 -13.41 -4.74 -6.34
C SER A 153 -14.43 -4.03 -7.23
#